data_e595beecc1a15d1a7091f9c41b383536
#
_entry.id   e595beecc1a15d1a7091f9c41b383536
#
_cell.length_a   1.000
_cell.length_b   1.000
_cell.length_c   1.000
_cell.angle_alpha   90.00
_cell.angle_beta   90.00
_cell.angle_gamma   90.00
#
_symmetry.space_group_name_H-M   'P 1'
#
loop_
_entity.id
_entity.type
_entity.pdbx_description
1 polymer ?
#
loop_
_entity_poly.entity_id
_entity_poly.type
_entity_poly.pdbx_seq_one_letter_code
_entity_poly.pdbx_strand_id
1 'polypeptide(L)'
;KIYKRAVNRVAFIFIMIGFSYLMLRILEALFRKVPDWLGISLSMIIFILLRNINIGYLGFEGIYIAPVPSFLYRDMVTTFLGFPMSGFESTDYFSVFPWFFLFMTGYFAERLYDRKGYQRAVSIKKEHLIHKVGKHTLLIYLIHQPVIVAVFELCMIFK
;
A
#
# COMPACT_ATOMS: atom_id res chain seq x y z
N LYS A 1 15.64 -21.11 4.92
CA LYS A 1 14.16 -20.95 4.82
C LYS A 1 13.71 -19.51 5.05
N ILE A 2 14.30 -18.75 6.00
CA ILE A 2 13.98 -17.37 6.35
C ILE A 2 14.23 -16.42 5.15
N TYR A 3 15.38 -16.53 4.49
CA TYR A 3 15.76 -15.72 3.33
C TYR A 3 14.74 -15.81 2.18
N LYS A 4 14.28 -17.02 1.81
CA LYS A 4 13.24 -17.19 0.77
C LYS A 4 11.93 -16.49 1.14
N ARG A 5 11.54 -16.50 2.41
CA ARG A 5 10.33 -15.80 2.86
C ARG A 5 10.47 -14.28 2.76
N ALA A 6 11.62 -13.73 3.16
CA ALA A 6 11.88 -12.29 3.06
C ALA A 6 11.88 -11.80 1.59
N VAL A 7 12.53 -12.53 0.69
CA VAL A 7 12.55 -12.20 -0.75
C VAL A 7 11.15 -12.23 -1.36
N ASN A 8 10.35 -13.23 -1.02
CA ASN A 8 8.97 -13.32 -1.52
C ASN A 8 8.10 -12.16 -1.04
N ARG A 9 8.30 -11.68 0.18
CA ARG A 9 7.55 -10.52 0.75
C ARG A 9 7.84 -9.26 -0.03
N VAL A 10 9.12 -8.95 -0.24
CA VAL A 10 9.54 -7.77 -0.99
C VAL A 10 9.02 -7.83 -2.42
N ALA A 11 9.13 -8.97 -3.09
CA ALA A 11 8.59 -9.17 -4.43
C ALA A 11 7.07 -8.94 -4.47
N PHE A 12 6.34 -9.40 -3.46
CA PHE A 12 4.88 -9.23 -3.39
C PHE A 12 4.48 -7.76 -3.27
N ILE A 13 5.16 -6.97 -2.44
CA ILE A 13 4.91 -5.53 -2.31
C ILE A 13 5.16 -4.80 -3.64
N PHE A 14 6.23 -5.13 -4.35
CA PHE A 14 6.49 -4.54 -5.67
C PHE A 14 5.43 -4.90 -6.70
N ILE A 15 4.96 -6.15 -6.70
CA ILE A 15 3.86 -6.58 -7.58
C ILE A 15 2.60 -5.78 -7.27
N MET A 16 2.29 -5.55 -5.99
CA MET A 16 1.12 -4.78 -5.57
C MET A 16 1.21 -3.31 -5.96
N ILE A 17 2.36 -2.67 -5.76
CA ILE A 17 2.59 -1.29 -6.18
C ILE A 17 2.50 -1.19 -7.71
N GLY A 18 3.15 -2.08 -8.44
CA GLY A 18 3.11 -2.13 -9.90
C GLY A 18 1.69 -2.35 -10.44
N PHE A 19 0.95 -3.26 -9.83
CA PHE A 19 -0.44 -3.52 -10.18
C PHE A 19 -1.35 -2.32 -9.88
N SER A 20 -1.18 -1.66 -8.74
CA SER A 20 -1.92 -0.44 -8.40
C SER A 20 -1.63 0.70 -9.38
N TYR A 21 -0.37 0.85 -9.79
CA TYR A 21 0.02 1.82 -10.81
C TYR A 21 -0.60 1.50 -12.17
N LEU A 22 -0.58 0.22 -12.58
CA LEU A 22 -1.19 -0.22 -13.84
C LEU A 22 -2.70 0.03 -13.85
N MET A 23 -3.40 -0.33 -12.77
CA MET A 23 -4.82 -0.04 -12.61
C MET A 23 -5.10 1.46 -12.68
N LEU A 24 -4.28 2.28 -12.02
CA LEU A 24 -4.41 3.73 -12.10
C LEU A 24 -4.29 4.22 -13.55
N ARG A 25 -3.31 3.73 -14.30
CA ARG A 25 -3.10 4.13 -15.72
C ARG A 25 -4.27 3.73 -16.61
N ILE A 26 -4.83 2.53 -16.40
CA ILE A 26 -6.01 2.06 -17.15
C ILE A 26 -7.23 2.94 -16.83
N LEU A 27 -7.41 3.32 -15.58
CA LEU A 27 -8.55 4.10 -15.11
C LEU A 27 -8.32 5.63 -15.19
N GLU A 28 -7.14 6.08 -15.60
CA GLU A 28 -6.78 7.51 -15.65
C GLU A 28 -7.80 8.35 -16.44
N ALA A 29 -8.26 7.83 -17.59
CA ALA A 29 -9.25 8.53 -18.42
C ALA A 29 -10.56 8.80 -17.66
N LEU A 30 -10.97 7.89 -16.79
CA LEU A 30 -12.14 8.03 -15.92
C LEU A 30 -11.86 9.03 -14.80
N PHE A 31 -10.70 8.91 -14.15
CA PHE A 31 -10.32 9.74 -13.02
C PHE A 31 -10.00 11.19 -13.39
N ARG A 32 -9.62 11.45 -14.65
CA ARG A 32 -9.41 12.82 -15.15
C ARG A 32 -10.67 13.68 -15.07
N LYS A 33 -11.86 13.08 -15.14
CA LYS A 33 -13.16 13.77 -15.04
C LYS A 33 -13.58 14.04 -13.59
N VAL A 34 -12.97 13.37 -12.62
CA VAL A 34 -13.31 13.49 -11.20
C VAL A 34 -12.61 14.72 -10.62
N PRO A 35 -13.30 15.62 -9.89
CA PRO A 35 -12.69 16.71 -9.14
C PRO A 35 -11.72 16.16 -8.10
N ASP A 36 -10.57 16.82 -7.91
CA ASP A 36 -9.49 16.32 -7.06
C ASP A 36 -9.93 16.14 -5.60
N TRP A 37 -10.66 17.11 -5.04
CA TRP A 37 -11.17 17.05 -3.68
C TRP A 37 -12.15 15.90 -3.48
N LEU A 38 -13.00 15.62 -4.48
CA LEU A 38 -13.95 14.50 -4.43
C LEU A 38 -13.19 13.16 -4.53
N GLY A 39 -12.18 13.09 -5.39
CA GLY A 39 -11.31 11.92 -5.51
C GLY A 39 -10.60 11.59 -4.20
N ILE A 40 -10.02 12.59 -3.53
CA ILE A 40 -9.38 12.44 -2.22
C ILE A 40 -10.38 11.92 -1.19
N SER A 41 -11.53 12.60 -1.05
CA SER A 41 -12.52 12.26 -0.03
C SER A 41 -13.10 10.86 -0.26
N LEU A 42 -13.49 10.53 -1.49
CA LEU A 42 -14.10 9.25 -1.81
C LEU A 42 -13.12 8.08 -1.62
N SER A 43 -11.89 8.21 -2.12
CA SER A 43 -10.89 7.16 -1.97
C SER A 43 -10.49 6.96 -0.51
N MET A 44 -10.39 8.01 0.29
CA MET A 44 -10.12 7.91 1.71
C MET A 44 -11.27 7.24 2.48
N ILE A 45 -12.53 7.59 2.16
CA ILE A 45 -13.71 6.94 2.77
C ILE A 45 -13.72 5.45 2.43
N ILE A 46 -13.48 5.09 1.16
CA ILE A 46 -13.44 3.68 0.74
C ILE A 46 -12.29 2.95 1.44
N PHE A 47 -11.11 3.55 1.56
CA PHE A 47 -10.00 2.98 2.31
C PHE A 47 -10.39 2.65 3.75
N ILE A 48 -11.00 3.60 4.45
CA ILE A 48 -11.46 3.43 5.85
C ILE A 48 -12.50 2.32 5.94
N LEU A 49 -13.48 2.29 5.04
CA LEU A 49 -14.53 1.26 5.03
C LEU A 49 -13.98 -0.14 4.76
N LEU A 50 -12.99 -0.25 3.89
CA LEU A 50 -12.41 -1.54 3.49
C LEU A 50 -11.23 -1.99 4.37
N ARG A 51 -10.85 -1.25 5.40
CA ARG A 51 -9.68 -1.57 6.21
C ARG A 51 -9.77 -2.94 6.89
N ASN A 52 -10.97 -3.34 7.27
CA ASN A 52 -11.25 -4.59 7.97
C ASN A 52 -11.76 -5.73 7.07
N ILE A 53 -11.72 -5.59 5.73
CA ILE A 53 -12.21 -6.65 4.82
C ILE A 53 -11.49 -7.97 5.00
N ASN A 54 -10.21 -7.95 5.39
CA ASN A 54 -9.40 -9.14 5.63
C ASN A 54 -9.96 -10.06 6.73
N ILE A 55 -10.73 -9.50 7.65
CA ILE A 55 -11.37 -10.21 8.76
C ILE A 55 -12.87 -10.40 8.56
N GLY A 56 -13.40 -10.11 7.39
CA GLY A 56 -14.79 -10.35 7.02
C GLY A 56 -15.76 -9.23 7.35
N TYR A 57 -15.29 -8.04 7.67
CA TYR A 57 -16.15 -6.90 8.02
C TYR A 57 -15.78 -5.64 7.25
N LEU A 58 -16.77 -4.80 7.00
CA LEU A 58 -16.54 -3.41 6.64
C LEU A 58 -16.28 -2.58 7.90
N GLY A 59 -15.34 -1.63 7.83
CA GLY A 59 -15.02 -0.76 8.94
C GLY A 59 -13.52 -0.50 9.09
N PHE A 60 -13.14 0.12 10.20
CA PHE A 60 -11.77 0.52 10.51
C PHE A 60 -11.39 0.08 11.91
N GLU A 61 -10.25 -0.55 12.07
CA GLU A 61 -9.59 -1.00 13.32
C GLU A 61 -10.47 -1.03 14.58
N GLY A 62 -11.13 -2.18 14.84
CA GLY A 62 -12.03 -2.34 16.01
C GLY A 62 -13.46 -1.82 15.81
N ILE A 63 -13.74 -1.07 14.75
CA ILE A 63 -15.10 -0.63 14.40
C ILE A 63 -15.61 -1.52 13.27
N TYR A 64 -16.67 -2.30 13.54
CA TYR A 64 -17.33 -3.21 12.60
C TYR A 64 -18.68 -2.64 12.21
N ILE A 65 -18.83 -2.29 10.94
CA ILE A 65 -20.06 -1.64 10.41
C ILE A 65 -21.02 -2.70 9.88
N ALA A 66 -20.53 -3.59 9.02
CA ALA A 66 -21.34 -4.63 8.40
C ALA A 66 -20.49 -5.85 8.02
N PRO A 67 -21.03 -7.07 8.09
CA PRO A 67 -20.34 -8.26 7.60
C PRO A 67 -20.25 -8.24 6.07
N VAL A 68 -19.13 -8.73 5.55
CA VAL A 68 -18.92 -8.90 4.12
C VAL A 68 -19.43 -10.28 3.70
N PRO A 69 -20.14 -10.41 2.57
CA PRO A 69 -20.68 -11.69 2.13
C PRO A 69 -19.60 -12.76 1.94
N SER A 70 -19.84 -13.97 2.48
CA SER A 70 -18.88 -15.06 2.50
C SER A 70 -18.49 -15.60 1.11
N PHE A 71 -19.32 -15.39 0.09
CA PHE A 71 -19.01 -15.81 -1.27
C PHE A 71 -17.78 -15.10 -1.89
N LEU A 72 -17.38 -13.95 -1.33
CA LEU A 72 -16.17 -13.22 -1.76
C LEU A 72 -14.88 -13.89 -1.26
N TYR A 73 -14.94 -14.76 -0.26
CA TYR A 73 -13.78 -15.42 0.36
C TYR A 73 -13.55 -16.84 -0.18
N ARG A 74 -13.63 -17.02 -1.52
CA ARG A 74 -13.66 -18.36 -2.14
C ARG A 74 -12.33 -18.84 -2.70
N ASP A 75 -11.55 -17.97 -3.30
CA ASP A 75 -10.43 -18.34 -4.14
C ASP A 75 -9.20 -17.43 -4.00
N MET A 76 -8.13 -17.76 -4.72
CA MET A 76 -6.87 -17.00 -4.70
C MET A 76 -6.99 -15.62 -5.33
N VAL A 77 -7.89 -15.45 -6.30
CA VAL A 77 -8.08 -14.13 -6.96
C VAL A 77 -8.74 -13.17 -5.99
N THR A 78 -9.77 -13.61 -5.30
CA THR A 78 -10.42 -12.81 -4.26
C THR A 78 -9.47 -12.57 -3.07
N THR A 79 -8.66 -13.57 -2.71
CA THR A 79 -7.58 -13.39 -1.71
C THR A 79 -6.61 -12.29 -2.15
N PHE A 80 -6.16 -12.28 -3.39
CA PHE A 80 -5.29 -11.21 -3.91
C PHE A 80 -5.94 -9.83 -3.81
N LEU A 81 -7.24 -9.74 -4.09
CA LEU A 81 -7.99 -8.48 -4.00
C LEU A 81 -8.20 -7.98 -2.57
N GLY A 82 -8.25 -8.84 -1.57
CA GLY A 82 -8.44 -8.42 -0.18
C GLY A 82 -9.40 -9.30 0.63
N PHE A 83 -9.88 -10.39 0.03
CA PHE A 83 -10.83 -11.31 0.64
C PHE A 83 -10.18 -12.69 0.84
N PRO A 84 -9.42 -12.89 1.91
CA PRO A 84 -8.64 -14.12 2.10
C PRO A 84 -9.56 -15.35 2.19
N MET A 85 -9.28 -16.36 1.38
CA MET A 85 -10.02 -17.61 1.40
C MET A 85 -9.81 -18.36 2.72
N SER A 86 -10.76 -19.20 3.10
CA SER A 86 -10.68 -20.00 4.31
C SER A 86 -9.40 -20.86 4.34
N GLY A 87 -8.66 -20.81 5.46
CA GLY A 87 -7.39 -21.50 5.62
C GLY A 87 -6.17 -20.80 4.99
N PHE A 88 -6.34 -19.61 4.45
CA PHE A 88 -5.20 -18.80 4.02
C PHE A 88 -4.53 -18.14 5.23
N GLU A 89 -3.34 -18.60 5.56
CA GLU A 89 -2.53 -18.03 6.63
C GLU A 89 -1.26 -17.40 6.04
N SER A 90 -1.11 -16.11 6.21
CA SER A 90 0.08 -15.36 5.86
C SER A 90 0.31 -14.24 6.86
N THR A 91 1.47 -14.26 7.50
CA THR A 91 1.89 -13.20 8.44
C THR A 91 2.05 -11.84 7.76
N ASP A 92 2.27 -11.83 6.44
CA ASP A 92 2.61 -10.62 5.68
C ASP A 92 1.64 -10.45 4.50
N TYR A 93 0.38 -10.76 4.72
CA TYR A 93 -0.64 -10.58 3.72
C TYR A 93 -0.88 -9.12 3.42
N PHE A 94 -0.57 -8.74 2.19
CA PHE A 94 -0.77 -7.38 1.68
C PHE A 94 -1.66 -7.46 0.45
N SER A 95 -2.93 -7.16 0.62
CA SER A 95 -3.95 -7.24 -0.44
C SER A 95 -4.00 -5.97 -1.30
N VAL A 96 -4.62 -6.05 -2.48
CA VAL A 96 -4.88 -4.86 -3.32
C VAL A 96 -5.77 -3.89 -2.56
N PHE A 97 -6.93 -4.34 -2.12
CA PHE A 97 -7.81 -3.55 -1.26
C PHE A 97 -7.44 -3.79 0.22
N PRO A 98 -7.39 -2.77 1.03
CA PRO A 98 -7.78 -1.36 0.85
C PRO A 98 -6.67 -0.45 0.29
N TRP A 99 -5.44 -0.93 0.15
CA TRP A 99 -4.25 -0.11 -0.12
C TRP A 99 -4.28 0.63 -1.46
N PHE A 100 -4.96 0.07 -2.47
CA PHE A 100 -5.20 0.76 -3.74
C PHE A 100 -5.94 2.09 -3.55
N PHE A 101 -6.92 2.14 -2.65
CA PHE A 101 -7.64 3.38 -2.38
C PHE A 101 -6.81 4.42 -1.63
N LEU A 102 -5.89 3.98 -0.77
CA LEU A 102 -4.91 4.88 -0.17
C LEU A 102 -3.94 5.44 -1.22
N PHE A 103 -3.50 4.60 -2.16
CA PHE A 103 -2.70 5.02 -3.30
C PHE A 103 -3.44 6.04 -4.17
N MET A 104 -4.72 5.82 -4.45
CA MET A 104 -5.60 6.75 -5.15
C MET A 104 -5.73 8.11 -4.44
N THR A 105 -5.83 8.09 -3.12
CA THR A 105 -5.84 9.33 -2.32
C THR A 105 -4.57 10.15 -2.57
N GLY A 106 -3.41 9.48 -2.59
CA GLY A 106 -2.12 10.13 -2.92
C GLY A 106 -2.10 10.71 -4.34
N TYR A 107 -2.61 9.98 -5.33
CA TYR A 107 -2.71 10.46 -6.71
C TYR A 107 -3.55 11.74 -6.84
N PHE A 108 -4.73 11.77 -6.26
CA PHE A 108 -5.59 12.97 -6.31
C PHE A 108 -5.00 14.13 -5.50
N ALA A 109 -4.31 13.84 -4.40
CA ALA A 109 -3.63 14.86 -3.60
C ALA A 109 -2.47 15.51 -4.38
N GLU A 110 -1.65 14.70 -5.07
CA GLU A 110 -0.60 15.22 -5.96
C GLU A 110 -1.18 16.08 -7.06
N ARG A 111 -2.22 15.61 -7.75
CA ARG A 111 -2.88 16.36 -8.82
C ARG A 111 -3.45 17.70 -8.35
N LEU A 112 -4.03 17.73 -7.14
CA LEU A 112 -4.51 18.95 -6.51
C LEU A 112 -3.35 19.91 -6.18
N TYR A 113 -2.24 19.37 -5.69
CA TYR A 113 -1.03 20.10 -5.37
C TYR A 113 -0.43 20.76 -6.62
N ASP A 114 -0.31 20.02 -7.72
CA ASP A 114 0.19 20.52 -9.00
C ASP A 114 -0.69 21.63 -9.58
N ARG A 115 -2.00 21.44 -9.57
CA ARG A 115 -2.96 22.45 -10.06
C ARG A 115 -2.92 23.75 -9.28
N LYS A 116 -2.67 23.70 -7.98
CA LYS A 116 -2.54 24.92 -7.14
C LYS A 116 -1.20 25.62 -7.31
N GLY A 117 -0.27 25.09 -8.10
CA GLY A 117 1.02 25.69 -8.38
C GLY A 117 1.99 25.69 -7.19
N TYR A 118 1.75 24.88 -6.19
CA TYR A 118 2.62 24.77 -5.01
C TYR A 118 4.03 24.25 -5.35
N GLN A 119 4.21 23.61 -6.48
CA GLN A 119 5.56 23.22 -6.95
C GLN A 119 6.52 24.41 -7.07
N ARG A 120 6.03 25.60 -7.41
CA ARG A 120 6.86 26.81 -7.47
C ARG A 120 7.27 27.32 -6.08
N ALA A 121 6.45 27.06 -5.07
CA ALA A 121 6.72 27.50 -3.70
C ALA A 121 7.73 26.59 -2.98
N VAL A 122 7.80 25.32 -3.35
CA VAL A 122 8.71 24.30 -2.79
C VAL A 122 9.93 24.09 -3.68
N SER A 123 10.41 25.11 -4.38
CA SER A 123 11.74 25.09 -4.98
C SER A 123 12.77 25.17 -3.85
N ILE A 124 13.07 24.03 -3.25
CA ILE A 124 14.09 23.88 -2.23
C ILE A 124 15.44 24.08 -2.92
N LYS A 125 15.95 25.30 -2.88
CA LYS A 125 17.25 25.71 -3.44
C LYS A 125 18.46 24.99 -2.81
N LYS A 126 18.27 24.26 -1.72
CA LYS A 126 19.27 23.43 -1.07
C LYS A 126 18.78 22.00 -0.99
N GLU A 127 19.58 21.06 -1.47
CA GLU A 127 19.37 19.63 -1.21
C GLU A 127 19.51 19.35 0.30
N HIS A 128 18.41 19.40 1.03
CA HIS A 128 18.38 19.01 2.42
C HIS A 128 18.64 17.50 2.55
N LEU A 129 19.25 17.10 3.66
CA LEU A 129 19.53 15.69 3.97
C LEU A 129 18.28 14.79 3.80
N ILE A 130 17.11 15.32 4.18
CA ILE A 130 15.82 14.66 4.03
C ILE A 130 15.50 14.36 2.56
N HIS A 131 15.81 15.26 1.63
CA HIS A 131 15.59 15.02 0.20
C HIS A 131 16.52 13.93 -0.35
N LYS A 132 17.79 13.90 0.09
CA LYS A 132 18.73 12.82 -0.26
C LYS A 132 18.26 11.47 0.27
N VAL A 133 17.83 11.41 1.52
CA VAL A 133 17.27 10.20 2.12
C VAL A 133 16.00 9.77 1.39
N GLY A 134 15.12 10.72 1.04
CA GLY A 134 13.90 10.46 0.28
C GLY A 134 14.14 9.81 -1.08
N LYS A 135 15.16 10.25 -1.81
CA LYS A 135 15.58 9.62 -3.09
C LYS A 135 15.97 8.15 -2.95
N HIS A 136 16.46 7.75 -1.77
CA HIS A 136 16.92 6.39 -1.50
C HIS A 136 15.98 5.59 -0.60
N THR A 137 14.77 6.10 -0.33
CA THR A 137 13.80 5.45 0.56
C THR A 137 13.51 4.00 0.13
N LEU A 138 13.37 3.75 -1.16
CA LEU A 138 13.16 2.40 -1.68
C LEU A 138 14.35 1.48 -1.40
N LEU A 139 15.57 1.99 -1.60
CA LEU A 139 16.79 1.24 -1.33
C LEU A 139 16.95 0.94 0.19
N ILE A 140 16.69 1.94 1.03
CA ILE A 140 16.69 1.79 2.48
C ILE A 140 15.66 0.74 2.90
N TYR A 141 14.46 0.79 2.33
CA TYR A 141 13.40 -0.18 2.58
C TYR A 141 13.79 -1.60 2.13
N LEU A 142 14.51 -1.75 1.03
CA LEU A 142 14.99 -3.04 0.57
C LEU A 142 16.10 -3.62 1.46
N ILE A 143 17.00 -2.77 1.94
CA ILE A 143 18.20 -3.19 2.67
C ILE A 143 17.91 -3.43 4.15
N HIS A 144 16.96 -2.70 4.77
CA HIS A 144 16.75 -2.80 6.22
C HIS A 144 16.35 -4.21 6.66
N GLN A 145 15.54 -4.94 5.91
CA GLN A 145 15.13 -6.31 6.28
C GLN A 145 16.30 -7.31 6.27
N PRO A 146 17.12 -7.42 5.19
CA PRO A 146 18.32 -8.26 5.21
C PRO A 146 19.30 -7.89 6.31
N VAL A 147 19.46 -6.59 6.60
CA VAL A 147 20.36 -6.11 7.67
C VAL A 147 19.86 -6.55 9.05
N ILE A 148 18.57 -6.39 9.33
CA ILE A 148 17.97 -6.84 10.60
C ILE A 148 18.15 -8.35 10.78
N VAL A 149 17.90 -9.14 9.73
CA VAL A 149 18.10 -10.61 9.78
C VAL A 149 19.57 -10.96 10.04
N ALA A 150 20.49 -10.30 9.34
CA ALA A 150 21.94 -10.54 9.53
C ALA A 150 22.40 -10.18 10.95
N VAL A 151 21.94 -9.05 11.49
CA VAL A 151 22.22 -8.65 12.87
C VAL A 151 21.65 -9.66 13.87
N PHE A 152 20.44 -10.13 13.65
CA PHE A 152 19.79 -11.11 14.51
C PHE A 152 20.54 -12.45 14.50
N GLU A 153 20.96 -12.93 13.33
CA GLU A 153 21.75 -14.16 13.21
C GLU A 153 23.12 -14.02 13.90
N LEU A 154 23.80 -12.88 13.73
CA LEU A 154 25.05 -12.61 14.44
C LEU A 154 24.87 -12.63 15.96
N CYS A 155 23.81 -12.01 16.47
CA CYS A 155 23.51 -12.04 17.92
C CYS A 155 23.22 -13.46 18.43
N MET A 156 22.67 -14.34 17.60
CA MET A 156 22.41 -15.74 17.97
C MET A 156 23.69 -16.59 18.00
N ILE A 157 24.71 -16.26 17.20
CA ILE A 157 25.98 -16.97 17.16
C ILE A 157 26.85 -16.62 18.43
N PHE A 158 26.71 -15.42 18.95
CA PHE A 158 27.43 -14.95 20.11
C PHE A 158 26.75 -15.25 21.47
N LYS A 159 25.65 -15.99 21.46
CA LYS A 159 24.93 -16.44 22.65
C LYS A 159 25.11 -17.94 22.88
#